data_e2a4e8f6ec1c069731167b04e5015e94
#
_entry.id   e2a4e8f6ec1c069731167b04e5015e94
#
_cell.length_a   1.000
_cell.length_b   1.000
_cell.length_c   1.000
_cell.angle_alpha   90.00
_cell.angle_beta   90.00
_cell.angle_gamma   90.00
#
_symmetry.space_group_name_H-M   'P 1'
#
loop_
_entity.id
_entity.type
_entity.pdbx_description
1 polymer ?
#
loop_
_entity_poly.entity_id
_entity_poly.type
_entity_poly.pdbx_seq_one_letter_code
_entity_poly.pdbx_strand_id
1 'polypeptide(L)'
;MQERQDTGSDAAFTGASSNNQLVAAANPLLNAIPQIRHSVSHDDQVALRQRLIDEIRRFEVRCQQAGLPYEVIVGARYCLCTALDEAAALTPWGSSGVWSSNGLLVTFHNETWGGEKFFQLLARLSQNPREHILLLEMINYCLLLGFEGRYRVLDNGRTQLETIKQRLWQMIRGVRGSYPPPLSP
;
A
#
# COMPACT_ATOMS: atom_id res chain seq x y z
N MET A 1 -24.10 -28.55 5.38
CA MET A 1 -23.44 -28.21 5.42
C MET A 1 -22.81 -27.28 4.99
N GLN A 2 -22.33 -26.51 4.97
CA GLN A 2 -21.84 -25.63 4.59
C GLN A 2 -20.84 -25.21 4.48
N GLU A 3 -20.49 -24.52 4.15
CA GLU A 3 -19.57 -24.10 3.85
C GLU A 3 -18.98 -23.18 4.36
N ARG A 4 -18.25 -22.87 4.65
CA ARG A 4 -17.69 -22.04 5.09
C ARG A 4 -16.56 -21.79 4.49
N GLN A 5 -16.25 -21.48 3.74
CA GLN A 5 -15.28 -21.39 3.12
C GLN A 5 -14.70 -20.39 2.88
N ASP A 6 -13.86 -20.18 2.54
CA ASP A 6 -13.26 -19.32 1.99
C ASP A 6 -13.08 -18.14 2.55
N THR A 7 -13.21 -17.90 3.49
CA THR A 7 -12.96 -16.71 4.09
C THR A 7 -11.58 -16.72 4.62
N GLY A 8 -10.79 -17.70 4.34
CA GLY A 8 -9.48 -17.77 4.91
C GLY A 8 -8.63 -16.60 4.50
N SER A 9 -8.64 -16.32 3.23
CA SER A 9 -7.83 -15.25 2.72
C SER A 9 -8.33 -13.90 3.18
N ASP A 10 -9.62 -13.72 3.12
CA ASP A 10 -10.18 -12.48 3.60
C ASP A 10 -10.03 -12.33 5.09
N ALA A 11 -10.16 -13.42 5.80
CA ALA A 11 -10.05 -13.35 7.24
C ALA A 11 -8.64 -12.97 7.66
N ALA A 12 -7.62 -13.47 6.96
CA ALA A 12 -6.27 -13.11 7.30
C ALA A 12 -6.02 -11.61 7.08
N PHE A 13 -6.51 -11.10 5.97
CA PHE A 13 -6.31 -9.70 5.67
C PHE A 13 -7.11 -8.83 6.64
N THR A 14 -8.36 -9.14 6.84
CA THR A 14 -9.19 -8.35 7.74
C THR A 14 -8.77 -8.54 9.18
N GLY A 15 -8.24 -9.71 9.54
CA GLY A 15 -7.73 -9.92 10.88
C GLY A 15 -6.59 -8.99 11.20
N ALA A 16 -5.67 -8.81 10.26
CA ALA A 16 -4.59 -7.87 10.46
C ALA A 16 -5.12 -6.45 10.57
N SER A 17 -6.13 -6.10 9.80
CA SER A 17 -6.64 -4.74 9.79
C SER A 17 -7.64 -4.48 10.91
N SER A 18 -8.07 -5.48 11.67
CA SER A 18 -9.02 -5.24 12.74
C SER A 18 -8.45 -4.35 13.82
N ASN A 19 -7.13 -4.34 13.98
CA ASN A 19 -6.48 -3.46 14.93
C ASN A 19 -5.81 -2.29 14.26
N ASN A 20 -6.12 -2.06 13.00
CA ASN A 20 -5.50 -0.98 12.23
C ASN A 20 -6.55 -0.35 11.35
N GLN A 21 -7.10 0.75 11.84
CA GLN A 21 -8.16 1.47 11.13
C GLN A 21 -7.66 2.04 9.81
N LEU A 22 -6.37 2.36 9.72
CA LEU A 22 -5.82 2.89 8.48
C LEU A 22 -5.80 1.83 7.39
N VAL A 23 -5.33 0.62 7.71
CA VAL A 23 -5.33 -0.49 6.75
C VAL A 23 -6.76 -0.83 6.35
N ALA A 24 -7.68 -0.85 7.31
CA ALA A 24 -9.08 -1.13 6.99
C ALA A 24 -9.65 -0.11 6.01
N ALA A 25 -9.35 1.17 6.22
CA ALA A 25 -9.82 2.22 5.32
C ALA A 25 -9.18 2.11 3.95
N ALA A 26 -7.94 1.63 3.88
CA ALA A 26 -7.20 1.52 2.63
C ALA A 26 -7.47 0.22 1.88
N ASN A 27 -8.23 -0.69 2.44
CA ASN A 27 -8.39 -2.03 1.91
C ASN A 27 -8.78 -2.07 0.43
N PRO A 28 -9.76 -1.29 -0.04
CA PRO A 28 -10.09 -1.32 -1.47
C PRO A 28 -8.94 -0.89 -2.36
N LEU A 29 -8.13 0.06 -1.89
CA LEU A 29 -6.99 0.53 -2.66
C LEU A 29 -5.85 -0.47 -2.65
N LEU A 30 -5.60 -1.10 -1.50
CA LEU A 30 -4.58 -2.14 -1.41
C LEU A 30 -4.94 -3.31 -2.31
N ASN A 31 -6.21 -3.70 -2.34
CA ASN A 31 -6.65 -4.80 -3.19
C ASN A 31 -6.56 -4.45 -4.67
N ALA A 32 -6.61 -3.17 -5.01
CA ALA A 32 -6.48 -2.75 -6.40
C ALA A 32 -5.06 -2.92 -6.94
N ILE A 33 -4.05 -2.92 -6.07
CA ILE A 33 -2.65 -3.01 -6.51
C ILE A 33 -2.40 -4.28 -7.33
N PRO A 34 -2.68 -5.48 -6.81
CA PRO A 34 -2.43 -6.68 -7.62
C PRO A 34 -3.36 -6.79 -8.80
N GLN A 35 -4.60 -6.31 -8.69
CA GLN A 35 -5.52 -6.35 -9.81
C GLN A 35 -4.99 -5.55 -10.99
N ILE A 36 -4.47 -4.36 -10.73
CA ILE A 36 -3.88 -3.53 -11.76
C ILE A 36 -2.61 -4.18 -12.29
N ARG A 37 -1.74 -4.63 -11.39
CA ARG A 37 -0.43 -5.15 -11.73
C ARG A 37 -0.52 -6.33 -12.69
N HIS A 38 -1.52 -7.18 -12.52
CA HIS A 38 -1.67 -8.38 -13.34
C HIS A 38 -2.59 -8.19 -14.53
N SER A 39 -3.04 -6.98 -14.77
CA SER A 39 -3.91 -6.68 -15.89
C SER A 39 -3.07 -6.63 -17.18
N VAL A 40 -3.51 -7.32 -18.20
CA VAL A 40 -2.80 -7.36 -19.49
C VAL A 40 -3.27 -6.22 -20.38
N SER A 41 -4.53 -5.86 -20.30
CA SER A 41 -5.08 -4.80 -21.12
C SER A 41 -6.16 -4.08 -20.31
N HIS A 42 -6.41 -2.85 -20.67
CA HIS A 42 -7.47 -2.08 -20.05
C HIS A 42 -8.05 -1.16 -21.10
N ASP A 43 -9.33 -1.34 -21.36
CA ASP A 43 -9.99 -0.61 -22.43
C ASP A 43 -10.18 0.85 -22.11
N ASP A 44 -10.36 1.18 -20.83
CA ASP A 44 -10.67 2.56 -20.45
C ASP A 44 -9.81 2.97 -19.27
N GLN A 45 -8.62 3.43 -19.57
CA GLN A 45 -7.70 3.90 -18.53
C GLN A 45 -8.22 5.15 -17.82
N VAL A 46 -8.95 5.99 -18.55
CA VAL A 46 -9.49 7.22 -17.97
C VAL A 46 -10.52 6.87 -16.90
N ALA A 47 -11.39 5.92 -17.19
CA ALA A 47 -12.41 5.50 -16.23
C ALA A 47 -11.78 4.82 -15.02
N LEU A 48 -10.78 3.98 -15.23
CA LEU A 48 -10.08 3.32 -14.13
C LEU A 48 -9.43 4.36 -13.21
N ARG A 49 -8.74 5.32 -13.82
CA ARG A 49 -8.08 6.36 -13.05
C ARG A 49 -9.09 7.16 -12.24
N GLN A 50 -10.23 7.48 -12.84
CA GLN A 50 -11.26 8.23 -12.14
C GLN A 50 -11.86 7.42 -10.98
N ARG A 51 -12.07 6.13 -11.18
CA ARG A 51 -12.56 5.28 -10.09
C ARG A 51 -11.57 5.24 -8.92
N LEU A 52 -10.29 5.21 -9.23
CA LEU A 52 -9.27 5.20 -8.17
C LEU A 52 -9.20 6.55 -7.46
N ILE A 53 -9.34 7.65 -8.20
CA ILE A 53 -9.41 8.97 -7.58
C ILE A 53 -10.59 9.03 -6.61
N ASP A 54 -11.74 8.55 -7.05
CA ASP A 54 -12.93 8.56 -6.18
C ASP A 54 -12.72 7.66 -4.97
N GLU A 55 -12.05 6.54 -5.16
CA GLU A 55 -11.79 5.62 -4.04
C GLU A 55 -10.78 6.21 -3.06
N ILE A 56 -9.79 6.94 -3.54
CA ILE A 56 -8.85 7.63 -2.66
C ILE A 56 -9.58 8.68 -1.82
N ARG A 57 -10.52 9.39 -2.42
CA ARG A 57 -11.31 10.36 -1.66
C ARG A 57 -12.19 9.69 -0.62
N ARG A 58 -12.75 8.55 -0.94
CA ARG A 58 -13.52 7.77 0.05
C ARG A 58 -12.62 7.27 1.17
N PHE A 59 -11.40 6.87 0.82
CA PHE A 59 -10.41 6.49 1.82
C PHE A 59 -10.15 7.62 2.81
N GLU A 60 -9.96 8.83 2.29
CA GLU A 60 -9.73 9.99 3.16
C GLU A 60 -10.90 10.21 4.10
N VAL A 61 -12.11 10.09 3.61
CA VAL A 61 -13.30 10.27 4.44
C VAL A 61 -13.36 9.21 5.53
N ARG A 62 -13.09 7.96 5.17
CA ARG A 62 -13.10 6.86 6.16
C ARG A 62 -12.06 7.11 7.24
N CYS A 63 -10.88 7.60 6.85
CA CYS A 63 -9.83 7.90 7.82
C CYS A 63 -10.22 9.04 8.75
N GLN A 64 -10.85 10.07 8.19
CA GLN A 64 -11.32 11.19 9.00
C GLN A 64 -12.40 10.74 9.98
N GLN A 65 -13.31 9.89 9.53
CA GLN A 65 -14.36 9.36 10.39
C GLN A 65 -13.79 8.49 11.50
N ALA A 66 -12.66 7.85 11.24
CA ALA A 66 -11.98 7.06 12.26
C ALA A 66 -11.12 7.90 13.19
N GLY A 67 -11.06 9.20 12.96
CA GLY A 67 -10.30 10.09 13.85
C GLY A 67 -8.80 10.07 13.63
N LEU A 68 -8.34 9.59 12.48
CA LEU A 68 -6.91 9.50 12.23
C LEU A 68 -6.31 10.89 11.96
N PRO A 69 -5.09 11.14 12.44
CA PRO A 69 -4.46 12.45 12.24
C PRO A 69 -4.21 12.74 10.76
N TYR A 70 -4.23 14.02 10.43
CA TYR A 70 -4.07 14.45 9.05
C TYR A 70 -2.75 13.98 8.45
N GLU A 71 -1.67 14.05 9.23
CA GLU A 71 -0.36 13.63 8.72
C GLU A 71 -0.34 12.15 8.36
N VAL A 72 -1.05 11.33 9.13
CA VAL A 72 -1.13 9.90 8.84
C VAL A 72 -1.89 9.69 7.53
N ILE A 73 -2.98 10.42 7.34
CA ILE A 73 -3.79 10.30 6.14
C ILE A 73 -2.99 10.70 4.91
N VAL A 74 -2.27 11.81 4.99
CA VAL A 74 -1.47 12.31 3.86
C VAL A 74 -0.34 11.34 3.53
N GLY A 75 0.36 10.83 4.56
CA GLY A 75 1.43 9.87 4.33
C GLY A 75 0.93 8.59 3.71
N ALA A 76 -0.21 8.11 4.19
CA ALA A 76 -0.82 6.90 3.64
C ALA A 76 -1.26 7.12 2.20
N ARG A 77 -1.89 8.26 1.92
CA ARG A 77 -2.33 8.59 0.57
C ARG A 77 -1.14 8.64 -0.39
N TYR A 78 -0.03 9.23 0.08
CA TYR A 78 1.19 9.28 -0.73
C TYR A 78 1.67 7.88 -1.09
N CYS A 79 1.73 7.01 -0.12
CA CYS A 79 2.20 5.64 -0.34
C CYS A 79 1.27 4.86 -1.26
N LEU A 80 -0.03 5.02 -1.06
CA LEU A 80 -1.02 4.32 -1.90
C LEU A 80 -0.97 4.81 -3.34
N CYS A 81 -0.91 6.12 -3.54
CA CYS A 81 -0.80 6.67 -4.89
C CYS A 81 0.46 6.18 -5.58
N THR A 82 1.58 6.16 -4.85
CA THR A 82 2.85 5.70 -5.40
C THR A 82 2.78 4.24 -5.81
N ALA A 83 2.21 3.40 -4.96
CA ALA A 83 2.13 1.97 -5.24
C ALA A 83 1.18 1.67 -6.40
N LEU A 84 0.06 2.37 -6.47
CA LEU A 84 -0.91 2.20 -7.55
C LEU A 84 -0.34 2.68 -8.88
N ASP A 85 0.36 3.81 -8.87
CA ASP A 85 1.00 4.32 -10.09
C ASP A 85 2.06 3.35 -10.59
N GLU A 86 2.85 2.77 -9.70
CA GLU A 86 3.85 1.79 -10.13
C GLU A 86 3.18 0.56 -10.72
N ALA A 87 2.13 0.07 -10.08
CA ALA A 87 1.42 -1.09 -10.60
C ALA A 87 0.92 -0.83 -12.02
N ALA A 88 0.36 0.35 -12.25
CA ALA A 88 -0.10 0.73 -13.59
C ALA A 88 1.06 0.87 -14.57
N ALA A 89 2.15 1.47 -14.14
CA ALA A 89 3.30 1.71 -15.02
C ALA A 89 3.95 0.42 -15.49
N LEU A 90 3.82 -0.65 -14.72
CA LEU A 90 4.42 -1.93 -15.06
C LEU A 90 3.55 -2.77 -15.98
N THR A 91 2.35 -2.29 -16.32
CA THR A 91 1.50 -3.00 -17.27
C THR A 91 1.83 -2.59 -18.69
N PRO A 92 1.47 -3.41 -19.70
CA PRO A 92 1.69 -3.00 -21.09
C PRO A 92 0.95 -1.73 -21.47
N TRP A 93 -0.19 -1.47 -20.84
CA TRP A 93 -1.02 -0.29 -21.20
C TRP A 93 -0.64 0.95 -20.41
N GLY A 94 -0.01 0.81 -19.26
CA GLY A 94 0.23 1.96 -18.38
C GLY A 94 1.47 2.76 -18.71
N SER A 95 2.40 2.19 -19.45
CA SER A 95 3.63 2.90 -19.77
C SER A 95 3.42 3.93 -20.88
N SER A 96 2.28 3.91 -21.55
CA SER A 96 1.95 4.90 -22.58
C SER A 96 0.54 5.36 -22.32
N GLY A 97 0.20 6.55 -22.80
CA GLY A 97 -1.14 7.06 -22.68
C GLY A 97 -1.36 7.92 -21.45
N VAL A 98 -2.60 7.95 -20.99
CA VAL A 98 -3.04 8.92 -19.99
C VAL A 98 -2.28 8.78 -18.69
N TRP A 99 -2.05 7.56 -18.24
CA TRP A 99 -1.48 7.34 -16.92
C TRP A 99 -0.03 7.74 -16.82
N SER A 100 0.72 7.65 -17.92
CA SER A 100 2.14 7.94 -17.87
C SER A 100 2.42 9.40 -17.53
N SER A 101 1.50 10.30 -17.84
CA SER A 101 1.70 11.72 -17.56
C SER A 101 0.75 12.25 -16.51
N ASN A 102 -0.29 11.48 -16.15
CA ASN A 102 -1.32 11.95 -15.23
C ASN A 102 -1.63 10.87 -14.21
N GLY A 103 -0.64 10.46 -13.44
CA GLY A 103 -0.85 9.47 -12.41
C GLY A 103 -1.59 10.03 -11.20
N LEU A 104 -1.82 9.18 -10.25
CA LEU A 104 -2.50 9.54 -9.00
C LEU A 104 -1.62 10.45 -8.15
N LEU A 105 -0.32 10.19 -8.15
CA LEU A 105 0.61 11.00 -7.37
C LEU A 105 0.61 12.44 -7.86
N VAL A 106 0.53 12.64 -9.17
CA VAL A 106 0.44 14.00 -9.73
C VAL A 106 -0.83 14.67 -9.23
N THR A 107 -1.95 13.96 -9.28
CA THR A 107 -3.24 14.53 -8.91
C THR A 107 -3.30 14.94 -7.45
N PHE A 108 -2.81 14.09 -6.56
CA PHE A 108 -2.98 14.31 -5.13
C PHE A 108 -1.78 14.97 -4.46
N HIS A 109 -0.60 14.87 -5.04
CA HIS A 109 0.62 15.35 -4.40
C HIS A 109 1.50 16.19 -5.31
N ASN A 110 1.10 16.37 -6.57
CA ASN A 110 1.84 17.18 -7.54
C ASN A 110 3.29 16.69 -7.71
N GLU A 111 3.49 15.38 -7.69
CA GLU A 111 4.79 14.77 -7.90
C GLU A 111 4.64 13.66 -8.92
N THR A 112 5.72 13.38 -9.66
CA THR A 112 5.65 12.40 -10.73
C THR A 112 6.22 11.05 -10.36
N TRP A 113 7.06 10.98 -9.32
CA TRP A 113 7.67 9.71 -8.94
C TRP A 113 7.94 9.68 -7.45
N GLY A 114 7.35 8.71 -6.79
CA GLY A 114 7.46 8.58 -5.34
C GLY A 114 8.30 7.42 -4.87
N GLY A 115 8.98 6.73 -5.79
CA GLY A 115 9.67 5.50 -5.44
C GLY A 115 10.83 5.66 -4.47
N GLU A 116 11.40 6.87 -4.38
CA GLU A 116 12.45 7.14 -3.43
C GLU A 116 11.88 7.69 -2.13
N LYS A 117 10.94 8.62 -2.25
CA LYS A 117 10.36 9.27 -1.09
C LYS A 117 9.56 8.31 -0.23
N PHE A 118 8.97 7.29 -0.86
CA PHE A 118 8.29 6.22 -0.14
C PHE A 118 9.24 5.61 0.91
N PHE A 119 10.46 5.30 0.49
CA PHE A 119 11.42 4.66 1.38
C PHE A 119 12.05 5.65 2.37
N GLN A 120 12.14 6.92 1.99
CA GLN A 120 12.54 7.96 2.94
C GLN A 120 11.52 8.09 4.06
N LEU A 121 10.24 8.02 3.71
CA LEU A 121 9.18 8.05 4.70
C LEU A 121 9.27 6.83 5.61
N LEU A 122 9.46 5.65 5.04
CA LEU A 122 9.60 4.43 5.81
C LEU A 122 10.76 4.56 6.82
N ALA A 123 11.90 5.07 6.37
CA ALA A 123 13.05 5.23 7.26
C ALA A 123 12.74 6.17 8.41
N ARG A 124 12.04 7.27 8.13
CA ARG A 124 11.70 8.23 9.17
C ARG A 124 10.72 7.65 10.18
N LEU A 125 9.70 6.95 9.71
CA LEU A 125 8.72 6.33 10.60
C LEU A 125 9.37 5.24 11.46
N SER A 126 10.38 4.58 10.91
CA SER A 126 11.06 3.48 11.59
C SER A 126 11.85 3.94 12.81
N GLN A 127 12.10 5.23 12.95
CA GLN A 127 12.78 5.74 14.12
C GLN A 127 11.93 5.68 15.36
N ASN A 128 10.61 5.63 15.21
CA ASN A 128 9.71 5.50 16.35
C ASN A 128 8.54 4.58 15.96
N PRO A 129 8.80 3.27 15.88
CA PRO A 129 7.83 2.34 15.31
C PRO A 129 6.51 2.27 16.07
N ARG A 130 6.58 2.38 17.38
CA ARG A 130 5.36 2.26 18.19
C ARG A 130 4.41 3.41 17.89
N GLU A 131 4.94 4.59 17.71
CA GLU A 131 4.11 5.75 17.41
C GLU A 131 3.50 5.66 16.01
N HIS A 132 4.20 5.03 15.08
CA HIS A 132 3.81 5.03 13.67
C HIS A 132 3.36 3.66 13.18
N ILE A 133 2.88 2.83 14.08
CA ILE A 133 2.61 1.43 13.73
C ILE A 133 1.53 1.29 12.65
N LEU A 134 0.52 2.15 12.66
CA LEU A 134 -0.56 2.01 11.67
C LEU A 134 -0.03 2.22 10.25
N LEU A 135 0.77 3.25 10.07
CA LEU A 135 1.31 3.56 8.75
C LEU A 135 2.39 2.55 8.35
N LEU A 136 3.19 2.10 9.30
CA LEU A 136 4.19 1.07 9.02
C LEU A 136 3.54 -0.22 8.55
N GLU A 137 2.42 -0.61 9.15
CA GLU A 137 1.71 -1.81 8.72
C GLU A 137 1.14 -1.63 7.32
N MET A 138 0.61 -0.44 7.00
CA MET A 138 0.10 -0.19 5.66
C MET A 138 1.22 -0.25 4.63
N ILE A 139 2.37 0.35 4.94
CA ILE A 139 3.55 0.28 4.07
C ILE A 139 3.96 -1.17 3.85
N ASN A 140 3.92 -1.98 4.90
CA ASN A 140 4.24 -3.39 4.78
C ASN A 140 3.33 -4.08 3.76
N TYR A 141 2.04 -3.79 3.78
CA TYR A 141 1.14 -4.35 2.78
C TYR A 141 1.50 -3.91 1.37
N CYS A 142 1.84 -2.64 1.18
CA CYS A 142 2.26 -2.17 -0.15
C CYS A 142 3.45 -2.98 -0.67
N LEU A 143 4.43 -3.23 0.20
CA LEU A 143 5.61 -4.01 -0.19
C LEU A 143 5.26 -5.47 -0.47
N LEU A 144 4.41 -6.05 0.37
CA LEU A 144 4.00 -7.44 0.16
C LEU A 144 3.19 -7.60 -1.13
N LEU A 145 2.47 -6.57 -1.53
CA LEU A 145 1.68 -6.62 -2.75
C LEU A 145 2.49 -6.27 -4.00
N GLY A 146 3.79 -6.05 -3.84
CA GLY A 146 4.69 -5.97 -4.97
C GLY A 146 5.35 -4.64 -5.24
N PHE A 147 5.12 -3.63 -4.41
CA PHE A 147 5.76 -2.34 -4.64
C PHE A 147 7.26 -2.45 -4.44
N GLU A 148 8.03 -1.91 -5.38
CA GLU A 148 9.48 -1.98 -5.36
C GLU A 148 10.15 -0.62 -5.36
N GLY A 149 9.53 0.37 -5.99
CA GLY A 149 10.08 1.72 -6.06
C GLY A 149 11.45 1.76 -6.66
N ARG A 150 12.36 2.49 -6.02
CA ARG A 150 13.72 2.66 -6.55
C ARG A 150 14.50 1.35 -6.62
N TYR A 151 14.08 0.35 -5.85
CA TYR A 151 14.83 -0.91 -5.82
C TYR A 151 14.60 -1.75 -7.06
N ARG A 152 13.63 -1.40 -7.88
CA ARG A 152 13.37 -2.13 -9.11
C ARG A 152 14.49 -1.97 -10.12
N VAL A 153 15.16 -0.81 -10.11
CA VAL A 153 16.17 -0.51 -11.12
C VAL A 153 17.59 -0.55 -10.59
N LEU A 154 17.78 -0.80 -9.30
CA LEU A 154 19.11 -0.87 -8.74
C LEU A 154 19.70 -2.26 -8.86
N ASP A 155 21.03 -2.32 -9.04
CA ASP A 155 21.72 -3.59 -8.94
C ASP A 155 21.57 -4.09 -7.52
N ASN A 156 21.33 -5.36 -7.35
CA ASN A 156 21.05 -5.93 -6.03
C ASN A 156 19.83 -5.35 -5.36
N GLY A 157 18.99 -4.66 -6.13
CA GLY A 157 17.80 -4.04 -5.55
C GLY A 157 16.87 -5.03 -4.91
N ARG A 158 16.71 -6.21 -5.52
CA ARG A 158 15.83 -7.24 -4.96
C ARG A 158 16.32 -7.68 -3.58
N THR A 159 17.63 -7.91 -3.43
CA THR A 159 18.19 -8.34 -2.17
C THR A 159 18.03 -7.26 -1.10
N GLN A 160 18.28 -6.00 -1.50
CA GLN A 160 18.13 -4.89 -0.57
C GLN A 160 16.68 -4.74 -0.13
N LEU A 161 15.75 -4.89 -1.05
CA LEU A 161 14.33 -4.77 -0.74
C LEU A 161 13.89 -5.89 0.20
N GLU A 162 14.37 -7.11 -0.01
CA GLU A 162 14.05 -8.22 0.90
C GLU A 162 14.54 -7.95 2.31
N THR A 163 15.71 -7.34 2.44
CA THR A 163 16.22 -6.95 3.74
C THR A 163 15.31 -5.92 4.41
N ILE A 164 14.85 -4.94 3.64
CA ILE A 164 13.96 -3.92 4.15
C ILE A 164 12.64 -4.55 4.61
N LYS A 165 12.09 -5.45 3.82
CA LYS A 165 10.85 -6.14 4.18
C LYS A 165 10.99 -6.93 5.47
N GLN A 166 12.12 -7.63 5.62
CA GLN A 166 12.34 -8.42 6.82
C GLN A 166 12.49 -7.54 8.04
N ARG A 167 13.22 -6.43 7.90
CA ARG A 167 13.37 -5.50 9.03
C ARG A 167 12.05 -4.88 9.42
N LEU A 168 11.24 -4.52 8.43
CA LEU A 168 9.94 -3.94 8.69
C LEU A 168 9.04 -4.95 9.39
N TRP A 169 9.04 -6.19 8.92
CA TRP A 169 8.26 -7.25 9.55
C TRP A 169 8.67 -7.45 11.01
N GLN A 170 9.98 -7.49 11.28
CA GLN A 170 10.47 -7.66 12.64
C GLN A 170 10.09 -6.47 13.51
N MET A 171 10.14 -5.27 12.94
CA MET A 171 9.76 -4.06 13.66
C MET A 171 8.29 -4.08 14.04
N ILE A 172 7.43 -4.48 13.12
CA ILE A 172 6.00 -4.58 13.37
C ILE A 172 5.75 -5.63 14.45
N ARG A 173 6.41 -6.78 14.36
CA ARG A 173 6.27 -7.82 15.36
C ARG A 173 6.74 -7.35 16.73
N GLY A 174 7.78 -6.54 16.76
CA GLY A 174 8.26 -5.99 18.02
C GLY A 174 7.23 -5.11 18.70
N VAL A 175 6.52 -4.31 17.92
CA VAL A 175 5.48 -3.45 18.47
C VAL A 175 4.25 -4.25 18.87
N ARG A 176 3.84 -5.21 18.02
CA ARG A 176 2.65 -6.03 18.26
C ARG A 176 2.95 -7.29 19.02
N GLY A 177 4.19 -7.51 19.34
CA GLY A 177 4.69 -8.79 19.71
C GLY A 177 4.31 -9.26 21.05
N SER A 178 3.77 -8.41 21.85
CA SER A 178 3.24 -8.90 23.08
C SER A 178 2.11 -9.85 22.81
N TYR A 179 1.49 -9.83 21.64
CA TYR A 179 0.52 -10.76 21.35
C TYR A 179 1.19 -12.04 21.05
N PRO A 180 0.78 -13.06 21.65
CA PRO A 180 1.30 -14.33 21.36
C PRO A 180 0.98 -14.61 19.97
N PRO A 181 1.85 -15.07 19.31
CA PRO A 181 1.62 -15.35 18.01
C PRO A 181 0.96 -16.56 18.04
N PRO A 182 0.00 -16.62 17.92
CA PRO A 182 -0.77 -17.61 17.96
C PRO A 182 -0.34 -18.54 17.11
N LEU A 183 -0.16 -18.86 16.81
CA LEU A 183 0.02 -19.64 16.05
C LEU A 183 0.88 -19.73 15.34
N SER A 184 1.36 -19.45 15.41
CA SER A 184 2.12 -19.48 14.81
C SER A 184 2.46 -20.22 14.41
N PRO A 185 2.52 -20.69 14.04
CA PRO A 185 3.06 -21.42 13.58
C PRO A 185 3.64 -21.51 13.15
#